data_7366b72b43302ede64f6aad5bd6a92c1
#
_entry.id   7366b72b43302ede64f6aad5bd6a92c1
#
_cell.length_a   1.000
_cell.length_b   1.000
_cell.length_c   1.000
_cell.angle_alpha   90.00
_cell.angle_beta   90.00
_cell.angle_gamma   90.00
#
_symmetry.space_group_name_H-M   'P 1'
#
loop_
_entity.id
_entity.type
_entity.pdbx_description
1 polymer ?
#
loop_
_entity_poly.entity_id
_entity_poly.type
_entity_poly.pdbx_seq_one_letter_code
_entity_poly.pdbx_strand_id
1 'polypeptide(L)'
;VGAEWDAEIEVGAEAAARLIGARWPELRGEAVEPLGTGWDNTVFTVGGRVFRFPRRAVAVPLLERELAALPVLAPALPLPVPVPSHVARDGSPEFPWPFWGAPLVPGRELAALPDDARTRAAADAGRFLRALHDPALVPRADLPRDPNRRGDPQYRADLASARLDALTDQGRWNPDPAVHALLAAARDAPPPGGTAVCHGDLHARHLLVGPDGAATGVIDWGDVCLADPAVDLSLAYGAFTGPARAALLASYGRPVPPGRELAARVLAVFLCAALAEYAADDGRPALLAEALTGLARAAA
;
A
#
# COMPACT_ATOMS: atom_id res chain seq x y z
N VAL A 1 -21.03 2.50 16.81
CA VAL A 1 -20.70 2.35 15.38
C VAL A 1 -19.32 1.71 15.36
N GLY A 2 -19.16 0.54 14.73
CA GLY A 2 -17.87 -0.15 14.64
C GLY A 2 -16.84 0.70 13.88
N ALA A 3 -15.56 0.36 14.05
CA ALA A 3 -14.49 1.02 13.31
C ALA A 3 -14.59 0.73 11.80
N GLU A 4 -14.06 1.63 10.97
CA GLU A 4 -14.09 1.51 9.50
C GLU A 4 -13.46 0.18 9.00
N TRP A 5 -12.61 -0.43 9.80
CA TRP A 5 -11.89 -1.68 9.50
C TRP A 5 -12.41 -2.93 10.23
N ASP A 6 -13.58 -2.86 10.86
CA ASP A 6 -14.17 -4.03 11.52
C ASP A 6 -14.55 -5.12 10.50
N ALA A 7 -14.29 -6.38 10.85
CA ALA A 7 -14.57 -7.51 9.97
C ALA A 7 -16.08 -7.83 9.95
N GLU A 8 -16.62 -8.09 8.76
CA GLU A 8 -17.93 -8.71 8.60
C GLU A 8 -17.84 -10.25 8.73
N ILE A 9 -16.71 -10.83 8.28
CA ILE A 9 -16.41 -12.25 8.43
C ILE A 9 -14.97 -12.40 8.95
N GLU A 10 -14.81 -13.14 10.01
CA GLU A 10 -13.50 -13.53 10.55
C GLU A 10 -13.14 -14.94 10.10
N VAL A 11 -11.96 -15.08 9.49
CA VAL A 11 -11.40 -16.37 9.10
C VAL A 11 -10.23 -16.69 10.02
N GLY A 12 -10.34 -17.73 10.87
CA GLY A 12 -9.23 -18.24 11.66
C GLY A 12 -8.42 -19.29 10.89
N ALA A 13 -7.25 -19.68 11.42
CA ALA A 13 -6.33 -20.61 10.75
C ALA A 13 -6.97 -21.97 10.43
N GLU A 14 -7.81 -22.52 11.31
CA GLU A 14 -8.51 -23.78 11.07
C GLU A 14 -9.53 -23.66 9.92
N ALA A 15 -10.30 -22.57 9.85
CA ALA A 15 -11.23 -22.31 8.76
C ALA A 15 -10.46 -22.12 7.44
N ALA A 16 -9.38 -21.34 7.46
CA ALA A 16 -8.50 -21.19 6.30
C ALA A 16 -7.96 -22.52 5.80
N ALA A 17 -7.48 -23.39 6.70
CA ALA A 17 -6.99 -24.73 6.35
C ALA A 17 -8.07 -25.59 5.68
N ARG A 18 -9.32 -25.58 6.21
CA ARG A 18 -10.44 -26.30 5.59
C ARG A 18 -10.78 -25.75 4.21
N LEU A 19 -10.89 -24.44 4.08
CA LEU A 19 -11.24 -23.77 2.82
C LEU A 19 -10.17 -24.00 1.75
N ILE A 20 -8.89 -23.87 2.09
CA ILE A 20 -7.75 -24.11 1.21
C ILE A 20 -7.70 -25.59 0.81
N GLY A 21 -7.72 -26.50 1.78
CA GLY A 21 -7.65 -27.95 1.53
C GLY A 21 -8.85 -28.53 0.78
N ALA A 22 -10.01 -27.88 0.83
CA ALA A 22 -11.18 -28.25 0.02
C ALA A 22 -10.99 -27.90 -1.46
N ARG A 23 -10.30 -26.82 -1.78
CA ARG A 23 -10.04 -26.34 -3.14
C ARG A 23 -8.76 -26.94 -3.74
N TRP A 24 -7.72 -27.11 -2.92
CA TRP A 24 -6.40 -27.61 -3.33
C TRP A 24 -5.98 -28.77 -2.42
N PRO A 25 -6.35 -30.00 -2.80
CA PRO A 25 -6.06 -31.20 -2.01
C PRO A 25 -4.57 -31.42 -1.73
N GLU A 26 -3.69 -30.92 -2.62
CA GLU A 26 -2.24 -30.96 -2.47
C GLU A 26 -1.70 -30.10 -1.32
N LEU A 27 -2.49 -29.16 -0.83
CA LEU A 27 -2.12 -28.31 0.33
C LEU A 27 -2.72 -28.84 1.65
N ARG A 28 -3.42 -29.98 1.62
CA ARG A 28 -3.92 -30.60 2.84
C ARG A 28 -2.78 -31.07 3.73
N GLY A 29 -2.84 -30.68 5.00
CA GLY A 29 -1.82 -31.02 5.98
C GLY A 29 -0.62 -30.06 6.04
N GLU A 30 -0.54 -29.10 5.12
CA GLU A 30 0.39 -27.99 5.27
C GLU A 30 0.01 -27.12 6.47
N ALA A 31 1.01 -26.61 7.20
CA ALA A 31 0.77 -25.69 8.30
C ALA A 31 0.16 -24.38 7.77
N VAL A 32 -0.94 -23.94 8.36
CA VAL A 32 -1.59 -22.67 8.07
C VAL A 32 -1.31 -21.72 9.23
N GLU A 33 -0.45 -20.74 8.99
CA GLU A 33 0.00 -19.82 10.02
C GLU A 33 -0.48 -18.40 9.72
N PRO A 34 -1.04 -17.67 10.71
CA PRO A 34 -1.40 -16.27 10.52
C PRO A 34 -0.15 -15.45 10.17
N LEU A 35 -0.19 -14.74 9.04
CA LEU A 35 0.85 -13.79 8.66
C LEU A 35 0.51 -12.36 9.11
N GLY A 36 -0.76 -12.00 9.02
CA GLY A 36 -1.22 -10.69 9.44
C GLY A 36 -2.68 -10.44 9.11
N THR A 37 -3.22 -9.40 9.73
CA THR A 37 -4.55 -8.89 9.46
C THR A 37 -4.43 -7.42 9.07
N GLY A 38 -4.92 -7.09 7.88
CA GLY A 38 -5.06 -5.72 7.41
C GLY A 38 -6.51 -5.25 7.50
N TRP A 39 -6.81 -4.10 6.90
CA TRP A 39 -8.16 -3.56 6.86
C TRP A 39 -9.11 -4.45 6.06
N ASP A 40 -8.63 -4.95 4.93
CA ASP A 40 -9.45 -5.66 3.94
C ASP A 40 -9.28 -7.18 3.96
N ASN A 41 -8.14 -7.68 4.40
CA ASN A 41 -7.82 -9.09 4.30
C ASN A 41 -7.22 -9.65 5.60
N THR A 42 -7.58 -10.91 5.91
CA THR A 42 -6.77 -11.77 6.77
C THR A 42 -5.85 -12.60 5.88
N VAL A 43 -4.59 -12.69 6.26
CA VAL A 43 -3.53 -13.32 5.45
C VAL A 43 -2.88 -14.46 6.21
N PHE A 44 -2.74 -15.59 5.53
CA PHE A 44 -2.08 -16.80 6.09
C PHE A 44 -0.93 -17.23 5.20
N THR A 45 0.11 -17.83 5.81
CA THR A 45 1.14 -18.57 5.07
C THR A 45 0.78 -20.05 5.02
N VAL A 46 1.00 -20.68 3.87
CA VAL A 46 0.74 -22.10 3.63
C VAL A 46 1.76 -22.64 2.62
N GLY A 47 2.68 -23.51 3.02
CA GLY A 47 3.60 -24.18 2.11
C GLY A 47 4.39 -23.20 1.21
N GLY A 48 4.93 -22.10 1.77
CA GLY A 48 5.69 -21.09 1.02
C GLY A 48 4.83 -20.16 0.16
N ARG A 49 3.53 -20.15 0.38
CA ARG A 49 2.53 -19.27 -0.27
C ARG A 49 1.87 -18.38 0.75
N VAL A 50 1.25 -17.30 0.28
CA VAL A 50 0.30 -16.49 1.04
C VAL A 50 -1.10 -16.74 0.51
N PHE A 51 -2.09 -16.81 1.42
CA PHE A 51 -3.52 -16.82 1.08
C PHE A 51 -4.21 -15.63 1.72
N ARG A 52 -5.01 -14.90 0.92
CA ARG A 52 -5.71 -13.67 1.33
C ARG A 52 -7.22 -13.93 1.31
N PHE A 53 -7.84 -13.69 2.46
CA PHE A 53 -9.27 -13.80 2.67
C PHE A 53 -9.85 -12.42 2.95
N PRO A 54 -10.76 -11.90 2.09
CA PRO A 54 -11.47 -10.65 2.38
C PRO A 54 -12.19 -10.73 3.73
N ARG A 55 -12.15 -9.63 4.47
CA ARG A 55 -12.84 -9.51 5.76
C ARG A 55 -14.18 -8.79 5.65
N ARG A 56 -14.38 -8.06 4.54
CA ARG A 56 -15.53 -7.20 4.29
C ARG A 56 -15.96 -7.30 2.83
N ALA A 57 -17.24 -7.12 2.56
CA ALA A 57 -17.77 -7.16 1.19
C ALA A 57 -17.12 -6.09 0.28
N VAL A 58 -16.78 -4.92 0.85
CA VAL A 58 -16.10 -3.83 0.11
C VAL A 58 -14.70 -4.22 -0.38
N ALA A 59 -14.06 -5.23 0.19
CA ALA A 59 -12.76 -5.73 -0.24
C ALA A 59 -12.84 -6.65 -1.47
N VAL A 60 -14.01 -7.21 -1.79
CA VAL A 60 -14.17 -8.14 -2.92
C VAL A 60 -13.84 -7.49 -4.26
N PRO A 61 -14.33 -6.28 -4.60
CA PRO A 61 -13.93 -5.61 -5.83
C PRO A 61 -12.43 -5.29 -5.91
N LEU A 62 -11.78 -5.04 -4.76
CA LEU A 62 -10.34 -4.80 -4.70
C LEU A 62 -9.56 -6.07 -5.04
N LEU A 63 -9.99 -7.21 -4.47
CA LEU A 63 -9.44 -8.53 -4.76
C LEU A 63 -9.58 -8.89 -6.25
N GLU A 64 -10.76 -8.70 -6.85
CA GLU A 64 -10.97 -8.98 -8.27
C GLU A 64 -10.06 -8.12 -9.16
N ARG A 65 -9.79 -6.89 -8.75
CA ARG A 65 -8.86 -5.99 -9.43
C ARG A 65 -7.41 -6.51 -9.37
N GLU A 66 -6.95 -6.98 -8.21
CA GLU A 66 -5.65 -7.64 -8.07
C GLU A 66 -5.53 -8.86 -9.00
N LEU A 67 -6.55 -9.71 -9.02
CA LEU A 67 -6.60 -10.92 -9.85
C LEU A 67 -6.50 -10.61 -11.35
N ALA A 68 -7.08 -9.50 -11.78
CA ALA A 68 -7.02 -9.08 -13.18
C ALA A 68 -5.70 -8.39 -13.53
N ALA A 69 -5.20 -7.52 -12.66
CA ALA A 69 -4.06 -6.66 -12.97
C ALA A 69 -2.70 -7.35 -12.83
N LEU A 70 -2.49 -8.11 -11.75
CA LEU A 70 -1.17 -8.64 -11.41
C LEU A 70 -0.56 -9.55 -12.49
N PRO A 71 -1.30 -10.49 -13.12
CA PRO A 71 -0.73 -11.31 -14.20
C PRO A 71 -0.29 -10.50 -15.43
N VAL A 72 -0.93 -9.35 -15.67
CA VAL A 72 -0.63 -8.47 -16.80
C VAL A 72 0.58 -7.57 -16.50
N LEU A 73 0.70 -7.08 -15.27
CA LEU A 73 1.71 -6.12 -14.86
C LEU A 73 3.05 -6.79 -14.49
N ALA A 74 3.00 -7.92 -13.79
CA ALA A 74 4.18 -8.59 -13.23
C ALA A 74 5.33 -8.81 -14.23
N PRO A 75 5.09 -9.21 -15.49
CA PRO A 75 6.18 -9.43 -16.45
C PRO A 75 6.98 -8.17 -16.81
N ALA A 76 6.42 -6.97 -16.56
CA ALA A 76 7.07 -5.69 -16.85
C ALA A 76 7.78 -5.08 -15.62
N LEU A 77 7.55 -5.64 -14.42
CA LEU A 77 8.02 -5.06 -13.17
C LEU A 77 9.37 -5.64 -12.75
N PRO A 78 10.34 -4.82 -12.30
CA PRO A 78 11.67 -5.30 -11.90
C PRO A 78 11.72 -5.91 -10.49
N LEU A 79 10.65 -5.76 -9.71
CA LEU A 79 10.52 -6.37 -8.38
C LEU A 79 9.39 -7.39 -8.38
N PRO A 80 9.53 -8.49 -7.62
CA PRO A 80 8.47 -9.46 -7.40
C PRO A 80 7.17 -8.82 -6.87
N VAL A 81 6.05 -9.33 -7.36
CA VAL A 81 4.71 -9.02 -6.89
C VAL A 81 3.93 -10.33 -6.67
N PRO A 82 2.91 -10.37 -5.81
CA PRO A 82 2.21 -11.61 -5.48
C PRO A 82 1.25 -12.02 -6.61
N VAL A 83 1.77 -12.59 -7.69
CA VAL A 83 0.96 -13.04 -8.82
C VAL A 83 0.07 -14.21 -8.39
N PRO A 84 -1.27 -14.09 -8.52
CA PRO A 84 -2.18 -15.14 -8.11
C PRO A 84 -1.92 -16.48 -8.82
N SER A 85 -1.75 -17.56 -8.05
CA SER A 85 -1.54 -18.91 -8.54
C SER A 85 -2.67 -19.88 -8.13
N HIS A 86 -3.42 -19.52 -7.10
CA HIS A 86 -4.51 -20.27 -6.53
C HIS A 86 -5.71 -19.32 -6.35
N VAL A 87 -6.78 -19.53 -7.12
CA VAL A 87 -7.93 -18.60 -7.10
C VAL A 87 -9.21 -19.40 -6.89
N ALA A 88 -9.89 -19.15 -5.79
CA ALA A 88 -11.24 -19.64 -5.50
C ALA A 88 -12.23 -18.51 -5.74
N ARG A 89 -12.94 -18.54 -6.88
CA ARG A 89 -13.93 -17.52 -7.23
C ARG A 89 -15.30 -17.81 -6.63
N ASP A 90 -15.63 -19.10 -6.52
CA ASP A 90 -16.91 -19.50 -5.97
C ASP A 90 -16.81 -19.56 -4.45
N GLY A 91 -17.72 -18.87 -3.79
CA GLY A 91 -17.87 -18.95 -2.35
C GLY A 91 -18.35 -20.35 -1.89
N SER A 92 -18.37 -20.53 -0.59
CA SER A 92 -18.96 -21.69 0.09
C SER A 92 -19.94 -21.19 1.16
N PRO A 93 -20.79 -22.06 1.72
CA PRO A 93 -21.64 -21.65 2.84
C PRO A 93 -20.85 -21.13 4.05
N GLU A 94 -19.61 -21.59 4.23
CA GLU A 94 -18.72 -21.15 5.31
C GLU A 94 -18.04 -19.81 5.00
N PHE A 95 -17.74 -19.54 3.72
CA PHE A 95 -17.09 -18.30 3.29
C PHE A 95 -17.61 -17.90 1.89
N PRO A 96 -18.50 -16.91 1.78
CA PRO A 96 -19.23 -16.62 0.54
C PRO A 96 -18.42 -15.84 -0.48
N TRP A 97 -17.26 -15.29 -0.12
CA TRP A 97 -16.43 -14.44 -0.97
C TRP A 97 -15.32 -15.20 -1.68
N PRO A 98 -14.81 -14.69 -2.81
CA PRO A 98 -13.60 -15.21 -3.41
C PRO A 98 -12.41 -15.04 -2.47
N PHE A 99 -11.43 -15.94 -2.58
CA PHE A 99 -10.13 -15.83 -1.94
C PHE A 99 -9.03 -16.38 -2.86
N TRP A 100 -7.80 -15.99 -2.63
CA TRP A 100 -6.72 -16.41 -3.50
C TRP A 100 -5.39 -16.55 -2.78
N GLY A 101 -4.47 -17.31 -3.41
CA GLY A 101 -3.10 -17.49 -2.96
C GLY A 101 -2.09 -17.21 -4.05
N ALA A 102 -0.89 -16.81 -3.62
CA ALA A 102 0.28 -16.55 -4.44
C ALA A 102 1.55 -17.07 -3.77
N PRO A 103 2.66 -17.22 -4.49
CA PRO A 103 3.98 -17.39 -3.86
C PRO A 103 4.25 -16.27 -2.86
N LEU A 104 4.81 -16.64 -1.71
CA LEU A 104 5.22 -15.65 -0.70
C LEU A 104 6.31 -14.75 -1.30
N VAL A 105 6.09 -13.45 -1.31
CA VAL A 105 7.13 -12.46 -1.60
C VAL A 105 7.99 -12.30 -0.35
N PRO A 106 9.28 -12.68 -0.40
CA PRO A 106 10.11 -12.67 0.81
C PRO A 106 10.53 -11.25 1.19
N GLY A 107 10.71 -11.02 2.48
CA GLY A 107 11.19 -9.74 3.00
C GLY A 107 10.44 -9.30 4.24
N ARG A 108 10.83 -8.14 4.75
CA ARG A 108 10.13 -7.42 5.82
C ARG A 108 9.67 -6.05 5.33
N GLU A 109 8.68 -5.48 5.94
CA GLU A 109 8.20 -4.13 5.61
C GLU A 109 9.36 -3.12 5.68
N LEU A 110 9.48 -2.21 4.71
CA LEU A 110 10.45 -1.09 4.75
C LEU A 110 10.31 -0.27 6.03
N ALA A 111 9.10 -0.17 6.56
CA ALA A 111 8.79 0.50 7.83
C ALA A 111 9.66 0.01 9.01
N ALA A 112 10.18 -1.21 8.94
CA ALA A 112 11.06 -1.78 9.96
C ALA A 112 12.55 -1.39 9.81
N LEU A 113 12.92 -0.66 8.74
CA LEU A 113 14.28 -0.17 8.54
C LEU A 113 14.44 1.27 9.07
N PRO A 114 15.57 1.60 9.71
CA PRO A 114 15.92 2.98 10.00
C PRO A 114 16.24 3.75 8.71
N ASP A 115 16.12 5.07 8.75
CA ASP A 115 16.25 5.96 7.57
C ASP A 115 17.59 5.85 6.84
N ASP A 116 18.67 5.72 7.58
CA ASP A 116 20.03 5.59 7.05
C ASP A 116 20.29 4.29 6.29
N ALA A 117 19.49 3.26 6.54
CA ALA A 117 19.56 1.96 5.85
C ALA A 117 18.66 1.88 4.59
N ARG A 118 17.89 2.91 4.26
CA ARG A 118 16.86 2.87 3.19
C ARG A 118 17.36 3.23 1.79
N THR A 119 18.59 3.71 1.63
CA THR A 119 19.06 4.27 0.33
C THR A 119 19.02 3.23 -0.80
N ARG A 120 19.34 1.96 -0.52
CA ARG A 120 19.30 0.90 -1.53
C ARG A 120 17.87 0.59 -1.95
N ALA A 121 16.97 0.39 -1.00
CA ALA A 121 15.54 0.18 -1.27
C ALA A 121 14.92 1.37 -2.01
N ALA A 122 15.34 2.58 -1.72
CA ALA A 122 14.88 3.78 -2.41
C ALA A 122 15.23 3.78 -3.91
N ALA A 123 16.46 3.42 -4.26
CA ALA A 123 16.88 3.30 -5.66
C ALA A 123 16.11 2.17 -6.39
N ASP A 124 15.87 1.03 -5.71
CA ASP A 124 15.06 -0.07 -6.27
C ASP A 124 13.62 0.36 -6.49
N ALA A 125 13.01 1.06 -5.52
CA ALA A 125 11.66 1.62 -5.62
C ALA A 125 11.55 2.62 -6.80
N GLY A 126 12.56 3.47 -6.99
CA GLY A 126 12.60 4.39 -8.13
C GLY A 126 12.57 3.66 -9.48
N ARG A 127 13.38 2.60 -9.64
CA ARG A 127 13.35 1.74 -10.85
C ARG A 127 12.00 1.05 -11.04
N PHE A 128 11.44 0.54 -9.95
CA PHE A 128 10.12 -0.07 -9.95
C PHE A 128 9.03 0.91 -10.42
N LEU A 129 8.96 2.10 -9.83
CA LEU A 129 8.00 3.14 -10.22
C LEU A 129 8.20 3.61 -11.65
N ARG A 130 9.44 3.69 -12.12
CA ARG A 130 9.72 4.01 -13.53
C ARG A 130 9.10 2.99 -14.47
N ALA A 131 9.17 1.70 -14.14
CA ALA A 131 8.61 0.61 -14.93
C ALA A 131 7.07 0.58 -14.82
N LEU A 132 6.52 0.70 -13.62
CA LEU A 132 5.08 0.71 -13.38
C LEU A 132 4.37 1.88 -14.09
N HIS A 133 4.99 3.06 -14.08
CA HIS A 133 4.45 4.25 -14.75
C HIS A 133 4.77 4.31 -16.25
N ASP A 134 5.20 3.20 -16.86
CA ASP A 134 5.40 3.19 -18.33
C ASP A 134 4.05 3.38 -19.04
N PRO A 135 3.92 4.41 -19.92
CA PRO A 135 2.68 4.63 -20.67
C PRO A 135 2.22 3.41 -21.47
N ALA A 136 3.13 2.51 -21.85
CA ALA A 136 2.80 1.28 -22.57
C ALA A 136 1.97 0.29 -21.74
N LEU A 137 1.92 0.43 -20.41
CA LEU A 137 1.08 -0.39 -19.55
C LEU A 137 -0.38 0.08 -19.49
N VAL A 138 -0.64 1.36 -19.72
CA VAL A 138 -1.99 1.96 -19.62
C VAL A 138 -3.03 1.23 -20.50
N PRO A 139 -2.80 0.95 -21.80
CA PRO A 139 -3.78 0.25 -22.62
C PRO A 139 -3.86 -1.25 -22.35
N ARG A 140 -2.94 -1.82 -21.56
CA ARG A 140 -2.89 -3.24 -21.26
C ARG A 140 -3.68 -3.62 -20.01
N ALA A 141 -3.91 -2.66 -19.14
CA ALA A 141 -4.59 -2.86 -17.87
C ALA A 141 -5.97 -2.21 -17.92
N ASP A 142 -7.02 -3.04 -17.76
CA ASP A 142 -8.40 -2.54 -17.60
C ASP A 142 -8.60 -2.11 -16.14
N LEU A 143 -8.26 -0.85 -15.85
CA LEU A 143 -8.22 -0.31 -14.50
C LEU A 143 -9.12 0.92 -14.36
N PRO A 144 -9.76 1.09 -13.20
CA PRO A 144 -10.53 2.30 -12.91
C PRO A 144 -9.61 3.54 -12.81
N ARG A 145 -10.17 4.70 -13.09
CA ARG A 145 -9.47 5.98 -12.87
C ARG A 145 -9.64 6.41 -11.43
N ASP A 146 -8.53 6.44 -10.68
CA ASP A 146 -8.37 6.91 -9.29
C ASP A 146 -9.70 6.97 -8.49
N PRO A 147 -10.30 5.82 -8.17
CA PRO A 147 -11.64 5.76 -7.58
C PRO A 147 -11.69 6.43 -6.20
N ASN A 148 -10.53 6.55 -5.58
CA ASN A 148 -10.38 7.13 -4.25
C ASN A 148 -9.94 8.60 -4.27
N ARG A 149 -9.80 9.23 -5.45
CA ARG A 149 -9.31 10.61 -5.59
C ARG A 149 -7.96 10.84 -4.87
N ARG A 150 -7.06 9.86 -4.92
CA ARG A 150 -5.75 9.96 -4.24
C ARG A 150 -4.84 11.00 -4.89
N GLY A 151 -4.99 11.23 -6.19
CA GLY A 151 -4.26 12.27 -6.92
C GLY A 151 -4.82 13.69 -6.74
N ASP A 152 -5.88 13.89 -5.99
CA ASP A 152 -6.51 15.19 -5.75
C ASP A 152 -5.97 15.82 -4.46
N PRO A 153 -5.07 16.83 -4.55
CA PRO A 153 -4.41 17.39 -3.37
C PRO A 153 -5.37 18.15 -2.47
N GLN A 154 -6.39 18.84 -3.00
CA GLN A 154 -7.39 19.55 -2.20
C GLN A 154 -8.17 18.57 -1.33
N TYR A 155 -8.74 17.54 -1.97
CA TYR A 155 -9.53 16.52 -1.27
C TYR A 155 -8.71 15.79 -0.21
N ARG A 156 -7.43 15.46 -0.52
CA ARG A 156 -6.56 14.77 0.42
C ARG A 156 -6.08 15.66 1.55
N ALA A 157 -5.88 16.95 1.32
CA ALA A 157 -5.51 17.90 2.37
C ALA A 157 -6.60 18.03 3.44
N ASP A 158 -7.88 18.09 3.02
CA ASP A 158 -9.00 18.16 3.97
C ASP A 158 -9.11 16.89 4.82
N LEU A 159 -8.99 15.71 4.19
CA LEU A 159 -9.00 14.44 4.91
C LEU A 159 -7.78 14.27 5.83
N ALA A 160 -6.61 14.70 5.39
CA ALA A 160 -5.39 14.66 6.20
C ALA A 160 -5.53 15.57 7.44
N SER A 161 -6.06 16.79 7.25
CA SER A 161 -6.31 17.73 8.36
C SER A 161 -7.24 17.13 9.40
N ALA A 162 -8.36 16.52 8.99
CA ALA A 162 -9.30 15.90 9.92
C ALA A 162 -8.66 14.75 10.74
N ARG A 163 -7.81 13.93 10.11
CA ARG A 163 -7.08 12.85 10.82
C ARG A 163 -6.03 13.40 11.78
N LEU A 164 -5.31 14.45 11.39
CA LEU A 164 -4.31 15.10 12.25
C LEU A 164 -4.96 15.77 13.45
N ASP A 165 -6.14 16.38 13.28
CA ASP A 165 -6.92 16.93 14.38
C ASP A 165 -7.31 15.82 15.37
N ALA A 166 -7.82 14.70 14.87
CA ALA A 166 -8.16 13.54 15.71
C ALA A 166 -6.94 12.97 16.47
N LEU A 167 -5.78 12.85 15.81
CA LEU A 167 -4.52 12.43 16.45
C LEU A 167 -4.05 13.43 17.52
N THR A 168 -4.27 14.73 17.29
CA THR A 168 -3.95 15.80 18.25
C THR A 168 -4.84 15.71 19.48
N ASP A 169 -6.17 15.58 19.28
CA ASP A 169 -7.14 15.45 20.36
C ASP A 169 -6.88 14.21 21.24
N GLN A 170 -6.37 13.15 20.65
CA GLN A 170 -5.94 11.93 21.34
C GLN A 170 -4.56 12.06 22.02
N GLY A 171 -3.85 13.18 21.86
CA GLY A 171 -2.48 13.37 22.36
C GLY A 171 -1.44 12.47 21.68
N ARG A 172 -1.73 12.01 20.45
CA ARG A 172 -0.85 11.10 19.69
C ARG A 172 0.12 11.84 18.77
N TRP A 173 -0.23 13.06 18.36
CA TRP A 173 0.60 13.93 17.52
C TRP A 173 0.58 15.35 18.05
N ASN A 174 1.72 16.02 17.95
CA ASN A 174 1.83 17.46 18.23
C ASN A 174 1.82 18.23 16.91
N PRO A 175 0.95 19.26 16.75
CA PRO A 175 0.87 20.04 15.52
C PRO A 175 2.23 20.57 15.05
N ASP A 176 2.55 20.27 13.77
CA ASP A 176 3.76 20.73 13.10
C ASP A 176 3.41 21.85 12.09
N PRO A 177 3.94 23.07 12.26
CA PRO A 177 3.67 24.17 11.34
C PRO A 177 4.04 23.87 9.87
N ALA A 178 5.06 23.04 9.60
CA ALA A 178 5.47 22.69 8.26
C ALA A 178 4.44 21.77 7.59
N VAL A 179 3.87 20.80 8.34
CA VAL A 179 2.77 19.95 7.86
C VAL A 179 1.54 20.80 7.54
N HIS A 180 1.16 21.71 8.44
CA HIS A 180 0.01 22.59 8.19
C HIS A 180 0.22 23.54 6.99
N ALA A 181 1.43 24.09 6.83
CA ALA A 181 1.76 24.93 5.67
C ALA A 181 1.68 24.13 4.34
N LEU A 182 2.13 22.87 4.33
CA LEU A 182 2.02 21.98 3.17
C LEU A 182 0.54 21.73 2.80
N LEU A 183 -0.29 21.38 3.78
CA LEU A 183 -1.73 21.16 3.55
C LEU A 183 -2.44 22.43 3.11
N ALA A 184 -2.08 23.60 3.66
CA ALA A 184 -2.62 24.87 3.24
C ALA A 184 -2.28 25.23 1.79
N ALA A 185 -1.05 24.95 1.34
CA ALA A 185 -0.62 25.15 -0.04
C ALA A 185 -1.40 24.29 -1.05
N ALA A 186 -1.96 23.16 -0.61
CA ALA A 186 -2.71 22.24 -1.46
C ALA A 186 -4.18 22.69 -1.70
N ARG A 187 -4.72 23.57 -0.88
CA ARG A 187 -6.16 23.93 -0.92
C ARG A 187 -6.62 24.53 -2.25
N ASP A 188 -5.73 25.25 -2.93
CA ASP A 188 -6.02 25.89 -4.22
C ASP A 188 -5.27 25.20 -5.38
N ALA A 189 -4.59 24.08 -5.12
CA ALA A 189 -3.78 23.39 -6.12
C ALA A 189 -4.67 22.48 -6.97
N PRO A 190 -4.65 22.62 -8.32
CA PRO A 190 -5.38 21.69 -9.17
C PRO A 190 -4.73 20.29 -9.12
N PRO A 191 -5.54 19.24 -9.31
CA PRO A 191 -5.01 17.89 -9.48
C PRO A 191 -4.02 17.84 -10.65
N PRO A 192 -2.87 17.18 -10.52
CA PRO A 192 -1.96 16.98 -11.65
C PRO A 192 -2.64 16.09 -12.70
N GLY A 193 -2.42 16.41 -13.99
CA GLY A 193 -3.17 15.84 -15.10
C GLY A 193 -2.55 14.58 -15.74
N GLY A 194 -1.66 13.87 -15.04
CA GLY A 194 -1.01 12.68 -15.58
C GLY A 194 -1.90 11.43 -15.57
N THR A 195 -1.55 10.44 -16.39
CA THR A 195 -2.17 9.12 -16.38
C THR A 195 -1.09 8.05 -16.52
N ALA A 196 -0.98 7.21 -15.49
CA ALA A 196 -0.11 6.03 -15.45
C ALA A 196 -0.85 4.90 -14.73
N VAL A 197 -0.36 3.68 -14.86
CA VAL A 197 -0.74 2.60 -13.93
C VAL A 197 -0.06 2.89 -12.61
N CYS A 198 -0.84 3.06 -11.55
CA CYS A 198 -0.35 3.27 -10.20
C CYS A 198 -0.74 2.11 -9.29
N HIS A 199 0.12 1.78 -8.34
CA HIS A 199 -0.20 0.85 -7.26
C HIS A 199 -1.43 1.33 -6.46
N GLY A 200 -1.51 2.63 -6.26
CA GLY A 200 -2.64 3.29 -5.64
C GLY A 200 -2.52 3.47 -4.12
N ASP A 201 -1.81 2.58 -3.43
CA ASP A 201 -1.62 2.63 -1.97
C ASP A 201 -0.18 2.29 -1.56
N LEU A 202 0.81 2.82 -2.28
CA LEU A 202 2.21 2.49 -2.05
C LEU A 202 2.80 3.29 -0.89
N HIS A 203 3.04 2.63 0.22
CA HIS A 203 3.66 3.21 1.42
C HIS A 203 4.69 2.24 2.04
N ALA A 204 5.33 2.64 3.15
CA ALA A 204 6.46 1.91 3.76
C ALA A 204 6.15 0.46 4.19
N ARG A 205 4.89 0.07 4.34
CA ARG A 205 4.51 -1.31 4.66
C ARG A 205 4.39 -2.19 3.41
N HIS A 206 4.13 -1.62 2.24
CA HIS A 206 3.88 -2.35 1.02
C HIS A 206 5.14 -2.55 0.15
N LEU A 207 6.25 -1.91 0.49
CA LEU A 207 7.58 -2.20 -0.06
C LEU A 207 8.33 -3.13 0.89
N LEU A 208 8.67 -4.32 0.41
CA LEU A 208 9.42 -5.31 1.17
C LEU A 208 10.92 -5.19 0.90
N VAL A 209 11.72 -5.48 1.94
CA VAL A 209 13.19 -5.40 1.88
C VAL A 209 13.84 -6.64 2.47
N GLY A 210 14.97 -7.01 1.89
CA GLY A 210 15.82 -8.09 2.36
C GLY A 210 16.79 -7.67 3.48
N PRO A 211 17.56 -8.63 4.00
CA PRO A 211 18.55 -8.37 5.05
C PRO A 211 19.64 -7.37 4.63
N ASP A 212 19.92 -7.27 3.35
CA ASP A 212 20.93 -6.38 2.75
C ASP A 212 20.39 -5.00 2.41
N GLY A 213 19.13 -4.70 2.79
CA GLY A 213 18.45 -3.42 2.53
C GLY A 213 17.99 -3.22 1.08
N ALA A 214 18.11 -4.21 0.20
CA ALA A 214 17.53 -4.14 -1.14
C ALA A 214 16.02 -4.38 -1.08
N ALA A 215 15.27 -3.77 -1.99
CA ALA A 215 13.86 -4.11 -2.16
C ALA A 215 13.71 -5.54 -2.72
N THR A 216 12.83 -6.32 -2.12
CA THR A 216 12.55 -7.71 -2.51
C THR A 216 11.19 -7.90 -3.15
N GLY A 217 10.30 -6.92 -3.05
CA GLY A 217 9.00 -6.95 -3.70
C GLY A 217 8.03 -5.88 -3.23
N VAL A 218 6.89 -5.84 -3.92
CA VAL A 218 5.79 -4.90 -3.63
C VAL A 218 4.50 -5.70 -3.49
N ILE A 219 3.77 -5.46 -2.40
CA ILE A 219 2.55 -6.17 -2.02
C ILE A 219 1.36 -5.24 -1.88
N ASP A 220 0.16 -5.81 -1.78
CA ASP A 220 -1.12 -5.12 -1.53
C ASP A 220 -1.61 -4.24 -2.66
N TRP A 221 -2.05 -4.86 -3.75
CA TRP A 221 -2.41 -4.25 -5.02
C TRP A 221 -3.91 -3.96 -5.20
N GLY A 222 -4.71 -4.07 -4.14
CA GLY A 222 -6.16 -3.88 -4.22
C GLY A 222 -6.60 -2.51 -4.78
N ASP A 223 -5.77 -1.50 -4.58
CA ASP A 223 -6.02 -0.12 -5.03
C ASP A 223 -5.42 0.24 -6.39
N VAL A 224 -4.86 -0.75 -7.11
CA VAL A 224 -4.27 -0.51 -8.43
C VAL A 224 -5.25 0.21 -9.36
N CYS A 225 -4.80 1.30 -10.00
CA CYS A 225 -5.67 2.19 -10.77
C CYS A 225 -4.90 2.98 -11.83
N LEU A 226 -5.63 3.71 -12.66
CA LEU A 226 -5.07 4.75 -13.53
C LEU A 226 -5.12 6.10 -12.80
N ALA A 227 -3.95 6.67 -12.49
CA ALA A 227 -3.85 7.93 -11.77
C ALA A 227 -2.64 8.75 -12.25
N ASP A 228 -2.48 9.97 -11.70
CA ASP A 228 -1.21 10.68 -11.84
C ASP A 228 -0.12 9.97 -11.01
N PRO A 229 1.12 9.88 -11.51
CA PRO A 229 2.26 9.34 -10.78
C PRO A 229 2.48 9.90 -9.36
N ALA A 230 1.93 11.08 -9.04
CA ALA A 230 1.94 11.62 -7.69
C ALA A 230 1.43 10.63 -6.64
N VAL A 231 0.47 9.77 -7.01
CA VAL A 231 -0.12 8.79 -6.11
C VAL A 231 0.95 7.86 -5.53
N ASP A 232 1.77 7.27 -6.38
CA ASP A 232 2.81 6.34 -5.92
C ASP A 232 4.11 7.06 -5.50
N LEU A 233 4.37 8.25 -6.06
CA LEU A 233 5.48 9.09 -5.62
C LEU A 233 5.31 9.59 -4.19
N SER A 234 4.13 9.48 -3.59
CA SER A 234 3.92 9.71 -2.16
C SER A 234 4.87 8.88 -1.28
N LEU A 235 5.25 7.67 -1.73
CA LEU A 235 6.28 6.85 -1.07
C LEU A 235 7.60 7.60 -0.90
N ALA A 236 8.02 8.38 -1.91
CA ALA A 236 9.28 9.12 -1.85
C ALA A 236 9.31 10.12 -0.71
N TYR A 237 8.17 10.68 -0.36
CA TYR A 237 8.05 11.72 0.65
C TYR A 237 7.65 11.18 2.02
N GLY A 238 6.82 10.14 2.10
CA GLY A 238 6.43 9.53 3.38
C GLY A 238 7.46 8.56 3.96
N ALA A 239 8.23 7.87 3.10
CA ALA A 239 9.12 6.80 3.54
C ALA A 239 10.63 7.12 3.44
N PHE A 240 11.02 8.17 2.72
CA PHE A 240 12.42 8.48 2.46
C PHE A 240 12.75 9.96 2.71
N THR A 241 13.99 10.22 3.07
CA THR A 241 14.52 11.57 3.28
C THR A 241 15.96 11.68 2.76
N GLY A 242 16.44 12.91 2.56
CA GLY A 242 17.83 13.18 2.21
C GLY A 242 18.36 12.35 1.02
N PRO A 243 19.51 11.67 1.19
CA PRO A 243 20.12 10.86 0.11
C PRO A 243 19.24 9.74 -0.39
N ALA A 244 18.41 9.10 0.45
CA ALA A 244 17.51 8.04 0.06
C ALA A 244 16.40 8.57 -0.87
N ARG A 245 15.75 9.68 -0.53
CA ARG A 245 14.76 10.34 -1.42
C ARG A 245 15.40 10.73 -2.74
N ALA A 246 16.59 11.32 -2.71
CA ALA A 246 17.33 11.68 -3.93
C ALA A 246 17.63 10.46 -4.81
N ALA A 247 18.02 9.33 -4.21
CA ALA A 247 18.27 8.08 -4.93
C ALA A 247 17.01 7.51 -5.60
N LEU A 248 15.84 7.57 -4.93
CA LEU A 248 14.58 7.17 -5.53
C LEU A 248 14.25 8.04 -6.74
N LEU A 249 14.26 9.36 -6.58
CA LEU A 249 13.90 10.30 -7.66
C LEU A 249 14.87 10.22 -8.84
N ALA A 250 16.17 10.05 -8.58
CA ALA A 250 17.17 9.82 -9.62
C ALA A 250 16.92 8.52 -10.39
N SER A 251 16.60 7.43 -9.69
CA SER A 251 16.30 6.12 -10.30
C SER A 251 14.94 6.10 -11.02
N TYR A 252 13.97 6.87 -10.55
CA TYR A 252 12.71 7.11 -11.24
C TYR A 252 12.95 7.81 -12.60
N GLY A 253 13.87 8.77 -12.63
CA GLY A 253 14.42 9.35 -13.87
C GLY A 253 13.41 10.07 -14.76
N ARG A 254 12.25 10.48 -14.22
CA ARG A 254 11.25 11.31 -14.91
C ARG A 254 11.05 12.61 -14.13
N PRO A 255 10.69 13.72 -14.80
CA PRO A 255 10.42 14.99 -14.13
C PRO A 255 9.28 14.88 -13.14
N VAL A 256 9.47 15.47 -11.96
CA VAL A 256 8.44 15.66 -10.93
C VAL A 256 8.20 17.17 -10.80
N PRO A 257 7.26 17.73 -11.59
CA PRO A 257 6.98 19.17 -11.54
C PRO A 257 6.35 19.54 -10.17
N PRO A 258 6.44 20.81 -9.75
CA PRO A 258 6.01 21.26 -8.41
C PRO A 258 4.59 20.86 -8.03
N GLY A 259 3.62 20.91 -8.97
CA GLY A 259 2.25 20.47 -8.69
C GLY A 259 2.11 18.98 -8.42
N ARG A 260 2.91 18.13 -9.11
CA ARG A 260 2.96 16.68 -8.84
C ARG A 260 3.65 16.39 -7.52
N GLU A 261 4.73 17.10 -7.23
CA GLU A 261 5.41 16.98 -5.95
C GLU A 261 4.48 17.35 -4.79
N LEU A 262 3.78 18.48 -4.90
CA LEU A 262 2.83 18.91 -3.88
C LEU A 262 1.75 17.84 -3.64
N ALA A 263 1.13 17.31 -4.70
CA ALA A 263 0.12 16.26 -4.58
C ALA A 263 0.68 14.99 -3.93
N ALA A 264 1.91 14.58 -4.28
CA ALA A 264 2.58 13.43 -3.68
C ALA A 264 2.87 13.63 -2.19
N ARG A 265 3.34 14.81 -1.81
CA ARG A 265 3.62 15.16 -0.40
C ARG A 265 2.34 15.21 0.44
N VAL A 266 1.28 15.79 -0.08
CA VAL A 266 -0.04 15.84 0.59
C VAL A 266 -0.61 14.42 0.78
N LEU A 267 -0.54 13.58 -0.24
CA LEU A 267 -0.96 12.18 -0.11
C LEU A 267 -0.09 11.43 0.90
N ALA A 268 1.22 11.70 0.95
CA ALA A 268 2.10 11.12 1.97
C ALA A 268 1.66 11.50 3.39
N VAL A 269 1.30 12.76 3.63
CA VAL A 269 0.74 13.19 4.93
C VAL A 269 -0.55 12.44 5.24
N PHE A 270 -1.47 12.33 4.29
CA PHE A 270 -2.72 11.60 4.49
C PHE A 270 -2.49 10.13 4.84
N LEU A 271 -1.64 9.42 4.08
CA LEU A 271 -1.33 8.01 4.31
C LEU A 271 -0.64 7.79 5.66
N CYS A 272 0.32 8.67 6.01
CA CYS A 272 0.99 8.60 7.31
C CYS A 272 0.03 8.88 8.47
N ALA A 273 -0.89 9.83 8.34
CA ALA A 273 -1.91 10.09 9.36
C ALA A 273 -2.85 8.89 9.53
N ALA A 274 -3.33 8.30 8.43
CA ALA A 274 -4.17 7.10 8.46
C ALA A 274 -3.45 5.90 9.10
N LEU A 275 -2.18 5.70 8.79
CA LEU A 275 -1.35 4.66 9.41
C LEU A 275 -1.12 4.91 10.90
N ALA A 276 -0.98 6.18 11.32
CA ALA A 276 -0.82 6.54 12.72
C ALA A 276 -2.09 6.24 13.53
N GLU A 277 -3.28 6.58 13.01
CA GLU A 277 -4.57 6.22 13.64
C GLU A 277 -4.69 4.71 13.78
N TYR A 278 -4.51 3.97 12.67
CA TYR A 278 -4.58 2.52 12.69
C TYR A 278 -3.59 1.90 13.69
N ALA A 279 -2.34 2.38 13.69
CA ALA A 279 -1.31 1.85 14.60
C ALA A 279 -1.60 2.17 16.08
N ALA A 280 -2.22 3.30 16.37
CA ALA A 280 -2.63 3.67 17.71
C ALA A 280 -3.76 2.78 18.22
N ASP A 281 -4.77 2.50 17.38
CA ASP A 281 -5.92 1.67 17.72
C ASP A 281 -5.55 0.18 17.84
N ASP A 282 -4.63 -0.30 16.99
CA ASP A 282 -4.17 -1.70 16.97
C ASP A 282 -3.00 -1.96 17.94
N GLY A 283 -2.60 -0.97 18.75
CA GLY A 283 -1.54 -1.13 19.75
C GLY A 283 -0.16 -1.42 19.17
N ARG A 284 0.20 -0.83 18.02
CA ARG A 284 1.45 -1.04 17.28
C ARG A 284 2.42 0.15 17.42
N PRO A 285 3.14 0.30 18.53
CA PRO A 285 3.91 1.50 18.82
C PRO A 285 5.04 1.78 17.81
N ALA A 286 5.68 0.75 17.26
CA ALA A 286 6.73 0.92 16.25
C ALA A 286 6.16 1.47 14.93
N LEU A 287 4.99 1.01 14.50
CA LEU A 287 4.32 1.51 13.30
C LEU A 287 3.81 2.94 13.52
N LEU A 288 3.29 3.24 14.71
CA LEU A 288 2.89 4.61 15.07
C LEU A 288 4.08 5.57 14.99
N ALA A 289 5.24 5.21 15.57
CA ALA A 289 6.44 6.02 15.50
C ALA A 289 6.92 6.25 14.06
N GLU A 290 6.90 5.21 13.22
CA GLU A 290 7.25 5.31 11.79
C GLU A 290 6.29 6.23 11.04
N ALA A 291 4.98 6.08 11.26
CA ALA A 291 3.96 6.91 10.62
C ALA A 291 4.10 8.40 11.00
N LEU A 292 4.32 8.70 12.28
CA LEU A 292 4.56 10.07 12.76
C LEU A 292 5.87 10.65 12.18
N THR A 293 6.92 9.84 12.05
CA THR A 293 8.15 10.27 11.36
C THR A 293 7.89 10.54 9.88
N GLY A 294 7.00 9.77 9.25
CA GLY A 294 6.57 9.98 7.87
C GLY A 294 5.90 11.32 7.63
N LEU A 295 5.13 11.85 8.60
CA LEU A 295 4.55 13.19 8.53
C LEU A 295 5.65 14.26 8.41
N ALA A 296 6.67 14.18 9.27
CA ALA A 296 7.81 15.11 9.24
C ALA A 296 8.60 14.99 7.93
N ARG A 297 8.83 13.76 7.42
CA ARG A 297 9.49 13.54 6.12
C ARG A 297 8.71 14.18 4.97
N ALA A 298 7.39 14.07 4.95
CA ALA A 298 6.55 14.64 3.90
C ALA A 298 6.56 16.17 3.90
N ALA A 299 6.76 16.80 5.07
CA ALA A 299 6.80 18.25 5.20
C ALA A 299 8.21 18.85 4.95
N ALA A 300 9.28 18.03 5.04
CA ALA A 300 10.66 18.44 4.76
C ALA A 300 10.94 18.52 3.20
#